data_0b6dbe6a2971e11e8231b5a475798f78
#
_entry.id   0b6dbe6a2971e11e8231b5a475798f78
#
_cell.length_a   1.000
_cell.length_b   1.000
_cell.length_c   1.000
_cell.angle_alpha   90.00
_cell.angle_beta   90.00
_cell.angle_gamma   90.00
#
_symmetry.space_group_name_H-M   'P 1'
#
loop_
_entity.id
_entity.type
_entity.pdbx_description
1 polymer ?
#
loop_
_entity_poly.entity_id
_entity_poly.type
_entity_poly.pdbx_seq_one_letter_code
_entity_poly.pdbx_strand_id
1 'polypeptide(L)'
;MEEIVNNIIEWIRANPHWAGIAVFAIAFLESLAIIGLAMPGWLLLVGVGSLIGAGTLGFWPIAFFCFAGATLGQAVSYLVGTAFKERVHHWPWVERHQNLLHRSETFFKKHGFAGILIGQFIGPIRAVISLIAGILDMPAKKFLLAVVIATLIWAPVYLMPGVVLGAALTFEKLEVIILVSCLIAMAVCLWLLEGYVRQLIAHNKAQKNNELYQLSNYFWLKLPLCLSIFFAIIVFLAFSTYGPLMIELSKKIVEVIG
;
A
#
# COMPACT_ATOMS: atom_id res chain seq x y z
N MET A 1 -20.21 -1.99 3.46
CA MET A 1 -18.94 -1.88 2.73
C MET A 1 -18.38 -3.26 2.37
N GLU A 2 -18.31 -4.19 3.33
CA GLU A 2 -17.86 -5.58 3.11
C GLU A 2 -18.66 -6.31 2.03
N GLU A 3 -19.99 -6.16 2.03
CA GLU A 3 -20.87 -6.78 1.05
C GLU A 3 -20.57 -6.31 -0.40
N ILE A 4 -20.29 -5.02 -0.58
CA ILE A 4 -19.93 -4.47 -1.90
C ILE A 4 -18.59 -5.05 -2.37
N VAL A 5 -17.61 -5.14 -1.46
CA VAL A 5 -16.29 -5.70 -1.76
C VAL A 5 -16.42 -7.18 -2.16
N ASN A 6 -17.17 -7.95 -1.40
CA ASN A 6 -17.40 -9.38 -1.68
C ASN A 6 -18.10 -9.58 -3.05
N ASN A 7 -19.15 -8.80 -3.31
CA ASN A 7 -19.89 -8.89 -4.58
C ASN A 7 -18.97 -8.57 -5.78
N ILE A 8 -18.09 -7.57 -5.68
CA ILE A 8 -17.14 -7.23 -6.74
C ILE A 8 -16.13 -8.38 -6.94
N ILE A 9 -15.60 -8.95 -5.87
CA ILE A 9 -14.62 -10.05 -5.95
C ILE A 9 -15.27 -11.30 -6.55
N GLU A 10 -16.49 -11.65 -6.13
CA GLU A 10 -17.24 -12.76 -6.69
C GLU A 10 -17.55 -12.55 -8.17
N TRP A 11 -17.92 -11.32 -8.56
CA TRP A 11 -18.14 -10.98 -9.96
C TRP A 11 -16.87 -11.13 -10.79
N ILE A 12 -15.73 -10.66 -10.29
CA ILE A 12 -14.43 -10.83 -10.96
C ILE A 12 -14.08 -12.32 -11.09
N ARG A 13 -14.34 -13.11 -10.05
CA ARG A 13 -14.12 -14.56 -10.04
C ARG A 13 -14.96 -15.28 -11.09
N ALA A 14 -16.23 -14.86 -11.24
CA ALA A 14 -17.13 -15.40 -12.23
C ALA A 14 -16.82 -14.95 -13.67
N ASN A 15 -16.11 -13.82 -13.83
CA ASN A 15 -15.81 -13.20 -15.10
C ASN A 15 -14.31 -12.89 -15.28
N PRO A 16 -13.40 -13.89 -15.36
CA PRO A 16 -11.96 -13.67 -15.40
C PRO A 16 -11.49 -12.81 -16.59
N HIS A 17 -12.21 -12.87 -17.72
CA HIS A 17 -11.90 -12.08 -18.91
C HIS A 17 -12.06 -10.55 -18.68
N TRP A 18 -12.94 -10.16 -17.75
CA TRP A 18 -13.18 -8.76 -17.41
C TRP A 18 -12.37 -8.29 -16.21
N ALA A 19 -11.64 -9.21 -15.54
CA ALA A 19 -10.87 -8.93 -14.33
C ALA A 19 -9.88 -7.77 -14.53
N GLY A 20 -9.17 -7.74 -15.68
CA GLY A 20 -8.24 -6.66 -16.00
C GLY A 20 -8.91 -5.29 -16.04
N ILE A 21 -10.06 -5.19 -16.72
CA ILE A 21 -10.80 -3.92 -16.83
C ILE A 21 -11.36 -3.49 -15.46
N ALA A 22 -11.86 -4.43 -14.68
CA ALA A 22 -12.34 -4.16 -13.33
C ALA A 22 -11.18 -3.63 -12.43
N VAL A 23 -10.02 -4.28 -12.47
CA VAL A 23 -8.83 -3.85 -11.73
C VAL A 23 -8.33 -2.48 -12.20
N PHE A 24 -8.32 -2.24 -13.52
CA PHE A 24 -8.03 -0.92 -14.06
C PHE A 24 -8.97 0.15 -13.48
N ALA A 25 -10.28 -0.10 -13.50
CA ALA A 25 -11.26 0.84 -12.96
C ALA A 25 -11.09 1.07 -11.45
N ILE A 26 -10.85 0.01 -10.68
CA ILE A 26 -10.58 0.09 -9.23
C ILE A 26 -9.33 0.95 -8.98
N ALA A 27 -8.21 0.63 -9.63
CA ALA A 27 -6.95 1.35 -9.45
C ALA A 27 -7.04 2.82 -9.94
N PHE A 28 -7.77 3.07 -11.01
CA PHE A 28 -8.05 4.40 -11.52
C PHE A 28 -8.84 5.23 -10.51
N LEU A 29 -9.97 4.72 -10.01
CA LEU A 29 -10.82 5.42 -9.03
C LEU A 29 -10.08 5.65 -7.70
N GLU A 30 -9.31 4.65 -7.24
CA GLU A 30 -8.49 4.76 -6.03
C GLU A 30 -7.39 5.82 -6.16
N SER A 31 -6.91 6.05 -7.38
CA SER A 31 -5.86 7.03 -7.65
C SER A 31 -6.37 8.44 -7.93
N LEU A 32 -7.70 8.63 -8.00
CA LEU A 32 -8.30 9.96 -8.05
C LEU A 32 -8.26 10.62 -6.67
N ALA A 33 -7.80 11.87 -6.62
CA ALA A 33 -7.48 12.60 -5.39
C ALA A 33 -8.61 12.63 -4.33
N ILE A 34 -9.86 12.73 -4.75
CA ILE A 34 -11.01 12.84 -3.84
C ILE A 34 -11.67 11.48 -3.63
N ILE A 35 -11.91 10.74 -4.72
CA ILE A 35 -12.61 9.45 -4.71
C ILE A 35 -11.77 8.40 -3.98
N GLY A 36 -10.45 8.39 -4.22
CA GLY A 36 -9.53 7.44 -3.62
C GLY A 36 -9.44 7.50 -2.10
N LEU A 37 -9.77 8.64 -1.49
CA LEU A 37 -9.85 8.75 -0.03
C LEU A 37 -11.10 8.12 0.58
N ALA A 38 -12.17 8.03 -0.20
CA ALA A 38 -13.45 7.44 0.24
C ALA A 38 -13.53 5.93 -0.09
N MET A 39 -12.70 5.46 -1.01
CA MET A 39 -12.77 4.09 -1.54
C MET A 39 -11.78 3.15 -0.85
N PRO A 40 -12.21 1.98 -0.33
CA PRO A 40 -11.32 0.98 0.25
C PRO A 40 -10.65 0.12 -0.84
N GLY A 41 -10.03 0.76 -1.84
CA GLY A 41 -9.45 0.11 -3.01
C GLY A 41 -8.36 -0.89 -2.66
N TRP A 42 -7.59 -0.63 -1.60
CA TRP A 42 -6.58 -1.57 -1.10
C TRP A 42 -7.17 -2.94 -0.75
N LEU A 43 -8.40 -2.97 -0.19
CA LEU A 43 -9.08 -4.21 0.17
C LEU A 43 -9.48 -5.00 -1.08
N LEU A 44 -9.97 -4.29 -2.12
CA LEU A 44 -10.29 -4.89 -3.42
C LEU A 44 -9.04 -5.45 -4.10
N LEU A 45 -7.92 -4.72 -4.07
CA LEU A 45 -6.66 -5.19 -4.66
C LEU A 45 -6.09 -6.41 -3.91
N VAL A 46 -6.22 -6.48 -2.59
CA VAL A 46 -5.89 -7.70 -1.82
C VAL A 46 -6.81 -8.85 -2.22
N GLY A 47 -8.12 -8.61 -2.37
CA GLY A 47 -9.06 -9.62 -2.85
C GLY A 47 -8.72 -10.14 -4.26
N VAL A 48 -8.41 -9.25 -5.20
CA VAL A 48 -7.94 -9.63 -6.55
C VAL A 48 -6.61 -10.39 -6.48
N GLY A 49 -5.67 -9.93 -5.65
CA GLY A 49 -4.42 -10.64 -5.38
C GLY A 49 -4.66 -12.07 -4.88
N SER A 50 -5.68 -12.28 -4.04
CA SER A 50 -6.02 -13.62 -3.57
C SER A 50 -6.52 -14.54 -4.69
N LEU A 51 -7.23 -14.02 -5.68
CA LEU A 51 -7.62 -14.78 -6.89
C LEU A 51 -6.40 -15.15 -7.75
N ILE A 52 -5.40 -14.27 -7.82
CA ILE A 52 -4.12 -14.56 -8.47
C ILE A 52 -3.40 -15.69 -7.72
N GLY A 53 -3.26 -15.57 -6.40
CA GLY A 53 -2.60 -16.59 -5.56
C GLY A 53 -3.29 -17.94 -5.59
N ALA A 54 -4.61 -17.97 -5.77
CA ALA A 54 -5.39 -19.20 -5.99
C ALA A 54 -5.26 -19.78 -7.43
N GLY A 55 -4.50 -19.12 -8.32
CA GLY A 55 -4.31 -19.57 -9.71
C GLY A 55 -5.47 -19.26 -10.65
N THR A 56 -6.42 -18.43 -10.24
CA THR A 56 -7.59 -18.07 -11.07
C THR A 56 -7.26 -16.98 -12.09
N LEU A 57 -6.32 -16.08 -11.77
CA LEU A 57 -5.92 -14.93 -12.58
C LEU A 57 -4.40 -14.90 -12.76
N GLY A 58 -3.95 -14.44 -13.93
CA GLY A 58 -2.53 -14.22 -14.18
C GLY A 58 -2.01 -12.94 -13.51
N PHE A 59 -0.83 -13.01 -12.89
CA PHE A 59 -0.24 -11.88 -12.15
C PHE A 59 0.08 -10.69 -13.06
N TRP A 60 0.86 -10.90 -14.13
CA TRP A 60 1.36 -9.81 -14.97
C TRP A 60 0.28 -9.03 -15.72
N PRO A 61 -0.74 -9.67 -16.33
CA PRO A 61 -1.85 -8.94 -16.94
C PRO A 61 -2.57 -8.06 -15.91
N ILE A 62 -2.87 -8.59 -14.73
CA ILE A 62 -3.56 -7.85 -13.66
C ILE A 62 -2.68 -6.71 -13.14
N ALA A 63 -1.40 -6.94 -12.90
CA ALA A 63 -0.45 -5.91 -12.49
C ALA A 63 -0.34 -4.78 -13.53
N PHE A 64 -0.35 -5.11 -14.82
CA PHE A 64 -0.35 -4.13 -15.91
C PHE A 64 -1.62 -3.26 -15.91
N PHE A 65 -2.81 -3.87 -15.78
CA PHE A 65 -4.06 -3.10 -15.71
C PHE A 65 -4.13 -2.24 -14.44
N CYS A 66 -3.64 -2.74 -13.31
CA CYS A 66 -3.51 -1.99 -12.06
C CYS A 66 -2.58 -0.78 -12.23
N PHE A 67 -1.39 -0.98 -12.80
CA PHE A 67 -0.43 0.06 -13.13
C PHE A 67 -1.02 1.13 -14.07
N ALA A 68 -1.67 0.71 -15.16
CA ALA A 68 -2.26 1.61 -16.14
C ALA A 68 -3.39 2.45 -15.52
N GLY A 69 -4.28 1.81 -14.76
CA GLY A 69 -5.37 2.49 -14.05
C GLY A 69 -4.84 3.52 -13.06
N ALA A 70 -3.88 3.14 -12.21
CA ALA A 70 -3.29 4.03 -11.23
C ALA A 70 -2.56 5.22 -11.88
N THR A 71 -1.80 4.98 -12.94
CA THR A 71 -1.08 6.03 -13.67
C THR A 71 -2.05 7.03 -14.28
N LEU A 72 -3.11 6.56 -14.94
CA LEU A 72 -4.11 7.43 -15.55
C LEU A 72 -4.92 8.20 -14.50
N GLY A 73 -5.31 7.56 -13.40
CA GLY A 73 -6.03 8.24 -12.30
C GLY A 73 -5.20 9.38 -11.70
N GLN A 74 -3.91 9.15 -11.49
CA GLN A 74 -2.99 10.20 -11.02
C GLN A 74 -2.77 11.30 -12.05
N ALA A 75 -2.68 10.97 -13.35
CA ALA A 75 -2.57 11.95 -14.40
C ALA A 75 -3.81 12.86 -14.46
N VAL A 76 -5.00 12.29 -14.33
CA VAL A 76 -6.26 13.05 -14.25
C VAL A 76 -6.26 13.96 -13.02
N SER A 77 -5.86 13.45 -11.84
CA SER A 77 -5.76 14.25 -10.61
C SER A 77 -4.79 15.42 -10.75
N TYR A 78 -3.65 15.21 -11.42
CA TYR A 78 -2.68 16.26 -11.73
C TYR A 78 -3.29 17.32 -12.65
N LEU A 79 -3.96 16.91 -13.75
CA LEU A 79 -4.61 17.84 -14.68
C LEU A 79 -5.70 18.66 -14.00
N VAL A 80 -6.49 18.04 -13.13
CA VAL A 80 -7.49 18.74 -12.29
C VAL A 80 -6.79 19.77 -11.40
N GLY A 81 -5.68 19.40 -10.74
CA GLY A 81 -4.89 20.33 -9.93
C GLY A 81 -4.39 21.53 -10.72
N THR A 82 -3.86 21.29 -11.92
CA THR A 82 -3.34 22.35 -12.80
C THR A 82 -4.44 23.26 -13.32
N ALA A 83 -5.57 22.67 -13.76
CA ALA A 83 -6.68 23.42 -14.39
C ALA A 83 -7.48 24.26 -13.39
N PHE A 84 -7.63 23.75 -12.16
CA PHE A 84 -8.51 24.34 -11.16
C PHE A 84 -7.75 24.82 -9.91
N LYS A 85 -6.45 25.06 -9.99
CA LYS A 85 -5.60 25.39 -8.84
C LYS A 85 -6.18 26.46 -7.92
N GLU A 86 -6.76 27.53 -8.46
CA GLU A 86 -7.38 28.59 -7.68
C GLU A 86 -8.72 28.19 -7.04
N ARG A 87 -9.50 27.33 -7.73
CA ARG A 87 -10.83 26.88 -7.26
C ARG A 87 -10.77 25.70 -6.32
N VAL A 88 -9.73 24.84 -6.42
CA VAL A 88 -9.57 23.66 -5.58
C VAL A 88 -9.44 24.01 -4.10
N HIS A 89 -8.85 25.16 -3.77
CA HIS A 89 -8.75 25.65 -2.39
C HIS A 89 -10.12 25.92 -1.74
N HIS A 90 -11.15 26.22 -2.53
CA HIS A 90 -12.52 26.47 -2.06
C HIS A 90 -13.44 25.23 -2.14
N TRP A 91 -12.91 24.07 -2.45
CA TRP A 91 -13.71 22.86 -2.44
C TRP A 91 -14.04 22.44 -1.01
N PRO A 92 -15.31 22.09 -0.69
CA PRO A 92 -15.74 21.76 0.67
C PRO A 92 -14.94 20.64 1.30
N TRP A 93 -14.45 19.70 0.49
CA TRP A 93 -13.60 18.62 0.94
C TRP A 93 -12.20 19.12 1.32
N VAL A 94 -11.60 19.98 0.49
CA VAL A 94 -10.26 20.56 0.71
C VAL A 94 -10.28 21.46 1.94
N GLU A 95 -11.35 22.27 2.11
CA GLU A 95 -11.55 23.12 3.29
C GLU A 95 -11.61 22.31 4.59
N ARG A 96 -12.26 21.13 4.57
CA ARG A 96 -12.31 20.23 5.73
C ARG A 96 -10.97 19.53 6.02
N HIS A 97 -10.09 19.39 5.03
CA HIS A 97 -8.85 18.63 5.12
C HIS A 97 -7.60 19.49 4.89
N GLN A 98 -7.63 20.77 5.24
CA GLN A 98 -6.53 21.74 5.07
C GLN A 98 -5.20 21.24 5.68
N ASN A 99 -5.26 20.56 6.82
CA ASN A 99 -4.07 19.96 7.44
C ASN A 99 -3.40 18.90 6.55
N LEU A 100 -4.19 18.10 5.84
CA LEU A 100 -3.68 17.10 4.91
C LEU A 100 -3.05 17.77 3.68
N LEU A 101 -3.73 18.76 3.13
CA LEU A 101 -3.22 19.57 2.03
C LEU A 101 -1.88 20.23 2.39
N HIS A 102 -1.83 20.93 3.51
CA HIS A 102 -0.62 21.62 3.96
C HIS A 102 0.57 20.66 4.24
N ARG A 103 0.29 19.51 4.85
CA ARG A 103 1.34 18.46 5.04
C ARG A 103 1.87 17.95 3.71
N SER A 104 0.99 17.72 2.75
CA SER A 104 1.38 17.25 1.42
C SER A 104 2.15 18.31 0.64
N GLU A 105 1.75 19.57 0.71
CA GLU A 105 2.51 20.69 0.12
C GLU A 105 3.90 20.83 0.73
N THR A 106 4.00 20.78 2.05
CA THR A 106 5.28 20.87 2.76
C THR A 106 6.20 19.70 2.38
N PHE A 107 5.63 18.49 2.33
CA PHE A 107 6.35 17.30 1.91
C PHE A 107 6.84 17.42 0.46
N PHE A 108 5.97 17.89 -0.43
CA PHE A 108 6.28 18.06 -1.85
C PHE A 108 7.35 19.15 -2.07
N LYS A 109 7.21 20.32 -1.44
CA LYS A 109 8.21 21.40 -1.50
C LYS A 109 9.59 20.95 -1.03
N LYS A 110 9.64 20.07 -0.02
CA LYS A 110 10.90 19.56 0.52
C LYS A 110 11.54 18.46 -0.34
N HIS A 111 10.74 17.56 -0.93
CA HIS A 111 11.22 16.36 -1.59
C HIS A 111 11.08 16.36 -3.13
N GLY A 112 10.26 17.27 -3.70
CA GLY A 112 10.09 17.41 -5.15
C GLY A 112 9.73 16.08 -5.84
N PHE A 113 10.55 15.68 -6.83
CA PHE A 113 10.38 14.43 -7.58
C PHE A 113 10.38 13.19 -6.67
N ALA A 114 11.33 13.11 -5.73
CA ALA A 114 11.38 12.03 -4.76
C ALA A 114 10.15 12.02 -3.84
N GLY A 115 9.51 13.17 -3.63
CA GLY A 115 8.27 13.31 -2.88
C GLY A 115 7.12 12.51 -3.50
N ILE A 116 6.99 12.47 -4.82
CA ILE A 116 5.98 11.66 -5.51
C ILE A 116 6.28 10.16 -5.32
N LEU A 117 7.54 9.74 -5.52
CA LEU A 117 7.94 8.35 -5.35
C LEU A 117 7.65 7.83 -3.94
N ILE A 118 8.08 8.58 -2.92
CA ILE A 118 7.89 8.20 -1.52
C ILE A 118 6.42 8.36 -1.10
N GLY A 119 5.78 9.45 -1.54
CA GLY A 119 4.38 9.76 -1.23
C GLY A 119 3.39 8.71 -1.73
N GLN A 120 3.73 7.97 -2.79
CA GLN A 120 2.94 6.86 -3.29
C GLN A 120 2.70 5.75 -2.25
N PHE A 121 3.66 5.57 -1.33
CA PHE A 121 3.59 4.55 -0.28
C PHE A 121 3.02 5.08 1.05
N ILE A 122 2.72 6.40 1.13
CA ILE A 122 2.14 7.01 2.33
C ILE A 122 0.64 7.21 2.10
N GLY A 123 -0.20 6.33 2.66
CA GLY A 123 -1.65 6.24 2.43
C GLY A 123 -2.39 7.56 2.13
N PRO A 124 -2.62 8.47 3.10
CA PRO A 124 -3.40 9.70 2.85
C PRO A 124 -2.72 10.67 1.88
N ILE A 125 -1.38 10.71 1.87
CA ILE A 125 -0.62 11.62 1.00
C ILE A 125 -0.70 11.17 -0.46
N ARG A 126 -0.69 9.85 -0.71
CA ARG A 126 -0.80 9.27 -2.04
C ARG A 126 -2.00 9.82 -2.83
N ALA A 127 -3.17 9.86 -2.18
CA ALA A 127 -4.40 10.27 -2.84
C ALA A 127 -4.36 11.74 -3.32
N VAL A 128 -3.67 12.62 -2.60
CA VAL A 128 -3.68 14.06 -2.90
C VAL A 128 -2.39 14.57 -3.53
N ILE A 129 -1.30 13.78 -3.52
CA ILE A 129 0.01 14.27 -3.98
C ILE A 129 0.02 14.68 -5.45
N SER A 130 -0.74 13.96 -6.31
CA SER A 130 -0.86 14.25 -7.73
C SER A 130 -1.63 15.54 -7.97
N LEU A 131 -2.69 15.79 -7.21
CA LEU A 131 -3.45 17.04 -7.25
C LEU A 131 -2.56 18.22 -6.83
N ILE A 132 -1.78 18.05 -5.76
CA ILE A 132 -0.87 19.09 -5.26
C ILE A 132 0.26 19.36 -6.24
N ALA A 133 0.81 18.33 -6.89
CA ALA A 133 1.80 18.51 -7.93
C ALA A 133 1.26 19.39 -9.09
N GLY A 134 -0.03 19.21 -9.43
CA GLY A 134 -0.72 20.07 -10.40
C GLY A 134 -0.92 21.50 -9.91
N ILE A 135 -1.37 21.68 -8.66
CA ILE A 135 -1.57 23.01 -8.03
C ILE A 135 -0.24 23.79 -7.97
N LEU A 136 0.88 23.11 -7.69
CA LEU A 136 2.21 23.68 -7.58
C LEU A 136 2.92 23.82 -8.93
N ASP A 137 2.23 23.66 -10.06
CA ASP A 137 2.75 23.80 -11.42
C ASP A 137 4.01 22.95 -11.68
N MET A 138 4.07 21.74 -11.13
CA MET A 138 5.19 20.84 -11.44
C MET A 138 5.23 20.54 -12.95
N PRO A 139 6.39 20.57 -13.63
CA PRO A 139 6.46 20.22 -15.04
C PRO A 139 5.89 18.83 -15.34
N ALA A 140 4.91 18.75 -16.25
CA ALA A 140 4.17 17.51 -16.55
C ALA A 140 5.08 16.32 -16.89
N LYS A 141 6.18 16.53 -17.62
CA LYS A 141 7.15 15.47 -17.92
C LYS A 141 7.81 14.89 -16.68
N LYS A 142 8.20 15.74 -15.72
CA LYS A 142 8.80 15.30 -14.45
C LYS A 142 7.79 14.59 -13.58
N PHE A 143 6.55 15.09 -13.52
CA PHE A 143 5.46 14.47 -12.80
C PHE A 143 5.15 13.08 -13.37
N LEU A 144 4.92 12.98 -14.68
CA LEU A 144 4.56 11.74 -15.33
C LEU A 144 5.64 10.66 -15.16
N LEU A 145 6.93 11.05 -15.32
CA LEU A 145 8.05 10.13 -15.10
C LEU A 145 8.06 9.59 -13.65
N ALA A 146 7.85 10.46 -12.67
CA ALA A 146 7.80 10.05 -11.27
C ALA A 146 6.64 9.11 -10.99
N VAL A 147 5.46 9.41 -11.53
CA VAL A 147 4.25 8.59 -11.37
C VAL A 147 4.42 7.23 -12.02
N VAL A 148 4.91 7.16 -13.26
CA VAL A 148 5.14 5.89 -13.97
C VAL A 148 6.09 4.98 -13.19
N ILE A 149 7.22 5.52 -12.71
CA ILE A 149 8.17 4.74 -11.90
C ILE A 149 7.51 4.29 -10.58
N ALA A 150 6.81 5.20 -9.91
CA ALA A 150 6.18 4.91 -8.63
C ALA A 150 5.09 3.84 -8.76
N THR A 151 4.20 3.95 -9.75
CA THR A 151 3.09 3.01 -9.97
C THR A 151 3.56 1.66 -10.50
N LEU A 152 4.65 1.63 -11.28
CA LEU A 152 5.27 0.39 -11.75
C LEU A 152 5.74 -0.48 -10.57
N ILE A 153 6.26 0.13 -9.52
CA ILE A 153 6.67 -0.56 -8.30
C ILE A 153 5.45 -0.82 -7.39
N TRP A 154 4.57 0.16 -7.29
CA TRP A 154 3.43 0.11 -6.38
C TRP A 154 2.42 -0.99 -6.75
N ALA A 155 2.09 -1.16 -8.04
CA ALA A 155 1.06 -2.11 -8.46
C ALA A 155 1.40 -3.57 -8.08
N PRO A 156 2.59 -4.11 -8.37
CA PRO A 156 2.98 -5.44 -7.90
C PRO A 156 2.99 -5.55 -6.37
N VAL A 157 3.54 -4.54 -5.68
CA VAL A 157 3.65 -4.55 -4.20
C VAL A 157 2.29 -4.60 -3.53
N TYR A 158 1.29 -3.91 -4.07
CA TYR A 158 -0.07 -3.88 -3.52
C TYR A 158 -0.88 -5.16 -3.78
N LEU A 159 -0.56 -5.89 -4.83
CA LEU A 159 -1.19 -7.20 -5.12
C LEU A 159 -0.58 -8.32 -4.27
N MET A 160 0.70 -8.22 -3.88
CA MET A 160 1.43 -9.28 -3.19
C MET A 160 0.79 -9.79 -1.90
N PRO A 161 0.28 -8.96 -0.98
CA PRO A 161 -0.39 -9.47 0.23
C PRO A 161 -1.56 -10.39 -0.10
N GLY A 162 -2.33 -10.05 -1.13
CA GLY A 162 -3.42 -10.88 -1.63
C GLY A 162 -2.92 -12.18 -2.26
N VAL A 163 -1.87 -12.11 -3.09
CA VAL A 163 -1.26 -13.30 -3.72
C VAL A 163 -0.78 -14.29 -2.66
N VAL A 164 -0.09 -13.80 -1.64
CA VAL A 164 0.38 -14.64 -0.54
C VAL A 164 -0.80 -15.28 0.21
N LEU A 165 -1.84 -14.49 0.51
CA LEU A 165 -3.04 -14.97 1.17
C LEU A 165 -3.76 -16.04 0.31
N GLY A 166 -3.98 -15.76 -0.97
CA GLY A 166 -4.65 -16.68 -1.89
C GLY A 166 -3.88 -17.99 -2.08
N ALA A 167 -2.56 -17.91 -2.23
CA ALA A 167 -1.71 -19.09 -2.29
C ALA A 167 -1.77 -19.90 -0.97
N ALA A 168 -1.75 -19.24 0.18
CA ALA A 168 -1.86 -19.89 1.48
C ALA A 168 -3.22 -20.61 1.65
N LEU A 169 -4.32 -20.03 1.19
CA LEU A 169 -5.67 -20.62 1.30
C LEU A 169 -5.86 -21.91 0.47
N THR A 170 -4.91 -22.27 -0.38
CA THR A 170 -4.95 -23.56 -1.13
C THR A 170 -4.42 -24.74 -0.34
N PHE A 171 -3.82 -24.53 0.83
CA PHE A 171 -3.34 -25.58 1.74
C PHE A 171 -4.45 -26.10 2.66
N GLU A 172 -4.19 -27.16 3.43
CA GLU A 172 -5.14 -27.69 4.39
C GLU A 172 -5.49 -26.66 5.48
N LYS A 173 -6.71 -26.71 6.01
CA LYS A 173 -7.24 -25.69 6.94
C LYS A 173 -6.32 -25.39 8.13
N LEU A 174 -5.69 -26.42 8.71
CA LEU A 174 -4.80 -26.24 9.86
C LEU A 174 -3.52 -25.51 9.47
N GLU A 175 -2.96 -25.85 8.32
CA GLU A 175 -1.75 -25.25 7.76
C GLU A 175 -1.98 -23.78 7.41
N VAL A 176 -3.16 -23.46 6.83
CA VAL A 176 -3.59 -22.10 6.53
C VAL A 176 -3.65 -21.26 7.81
N ILE A 177 -4.26 -21.75 8.87
CA ILE A 177 -4.39 -21.03 10.13
C ILE A 177 -3.00 -20.69 10.69
N ILE A 178 -2.08 -21.63 10.66
CA ILE A 178 -0.71 -21.42 11.16
C ILE A 178 0.04 -20.39 10.29
N LEU A 179 0.00 -20.54 8.96
CA LEU A 179 0.65 -19.60 8.04
C LEU A 179 0.10 -18.17 8.18
N VAL A 180 -1.23 -18.02 8.21
CA VAL A 180 -1.88 -16.72 8.35
C VAL A 180 -1.57 -16.11 9.71
N SER A 181 -1.57 -16.89 10.79
CA SER A 181 -1.23 -16.40 12.14
C SER A 181 0.23 -15.92 12.21
N CYS A 182 1.17 -16.63 11.58
CA CYS A 182 2.57 -16.21 11.47
C CYS A 182 2.73 -14.93 10.66
N LEU A 183 2.01 -14.78 9.54
CA LEU A 183 2.02 -13.57 8.72
C LEU A 183 1.46 -12.36 9.47
N ILE A 184 0.34 -12.53 10.20
CA ILE A 184 -0.23 -11.48 11.04
C ILE A 184 0.74 -11.10 12.16
N ALA A 185 1.35 -12.07 12.84
CA ALA A 185 2.32 -11.79 13.89
C ALA A 185 3.53 -11.02 13.35
N MET A 186 4.01 -11.39 12.16
CA MET A 186 5.12 -10.69 11.49
C MET A 186 4.72 -9.25 11.08
N ALA A 187 3.51 -9.04 10.57
CA ALA A 187 2.99 -7.72 10.24
C ALA A 187 2.87 -6.83 11.50
N VAL A 188 2.38 -7.38 12.60
CA VAL A 188 2.31 -6.69 13.90
C VAL A 188 3.72 -6.33 14.41
N CYS A 189 4.69 -7.23 14.30
CA CYS A 189 6.08 -6.94 14.65
C CYS A 189 6.67 -5.80 13.81
N LEU A 190 6.43 -5.79 12.50
CA LEU A 190 6.88 -4.71 11.61
C LEU A 190 6.21 -3.37 11.98
N TRP A 191 4.94 -3.37 12.29
CA TRP A 191 4.20 -2.18 12.74
C TRP A 191 4.74 -1.63 14.07
N LEU A 192 5.06 -2.50 15.02
CA LEU A 192 5.69 -2.11 16.30
C LEU A 192 7.11 -1.55 16.09
N LEU A 193 7.90 -2.16 15.18
CA LEU A 193 9.22 -1.68 14.80
C LEU A 193 9.15 -0.30 14.15
N GLU A 194 8.19 -0.08 13.27
CA GLU A 194 7.97 1.25 12.66
C GLU A 194 7.67 2.30 13.74
N GLY A 195 6.81 1.98 14.70
CA GLY A 195 6.52 2.85 15.84
C GLY A 195 7.77 3.15 16.68
N TYR A 196 8.63 2.16 16.89
CA TYR A 196 9.91 2.32 17.59
C TYR A 196 10.85 3.25 16.82
N VAL A 197 11.05 3.02 15.52
CA VAL A 197 11.91 3.84 14.65
C VAL A 197 11.43 5.29 14.61
N ARG A 198 10.11 5.53 14.51
CA ARG A 198 9.54 6.89 14.56
C ARG A 198 9.86 7.61 15.87
N GLN A 199 9.75 6.92 17.03
CA GLN A 199 10.10 7.48 18.33
C GLN A 199 11.59 7.77 18.44
N LEU A 200 12.45 6.93 17.90
CA LEU A 200 13.91 7.10 17.88
C LEU A 200 14.33 8.32 17.05
N ILE A 201 13.70 8.48 15.87
CA ILE A 201 13.93 9.65 15.01
C ILE A 201 13.46 10.93 15.71
N ALA A 202 12.30 10.89 16.38
CA ALA A 202 11.76 12.03 17.10
C ALA A 202 12.67 12.43 18.29
N HIS A 203 13.18 11.45 19.04
CA HIS A 203 14.13 11.66 20.13
C HIS A 203 15.44 12.29 19.66
N ASN A 204 16.05 11.73 18.60
CA ASN A 204 17.30 12.26 18.05
C ASN A 204 17.12 13.69 17.49
N LYS A 205 15.94 14.00 16.93
CA LYS A 205 15.62 15.34 16.46
C LYS A 205 15.45 16.34 17.61
N ALA A 206 14.76 15.95 18.68
CA ALA A 206 14.58 16.79 19.88
C ALA A 206 15.92 17.05 20.58
N GLN A 207 16.78 16.05 20.70
CA GLN A 207 18.13 16.19 21.26
C GLN A 207 18.98 17.18 20.45
N LYS A 208 18.86 17.16 19.11
CA LYS A 208 19.56 18.12 18.22
C LYS A 208 19.06 19.55 18.39
N ASN A 209 17.79 19.73 18.80
CA ASN A 209 17.17 21.04 19.02
C ASN A 209 17.20 21.51 20.49
N ASN A 210 17.88 20.80 21.39
CA ASN A 210 17.87 21.04 22.86
C ASN A 210 16.46 21.04 23.47
N GLU A 211 15.51 20.29 22.88
CA GLU A 211 14.15 20.13 23.40
C GLU A 211 14.10 18.88 24.30
N LEU A 212 13.39 18.96 25.44
CA LEU A 212 13.14 17.84 26.33
C LEU A 212 12.10 16.91 25.70
N TYR A 213 12.54 15.76 25.20
CA TYR A 213 11.66 14.70 24.71
C TYR A 213 11.67 13.52 25.69
N GLN A 214 10.56 13.28 26.38
CA GLN A 214 10.42 12.12 27.26
C GLN A 214 10.12 10.87 26.42
N LEU A 215 11.05 9.92 26.43
CA LEU A 215 10.82 8.58 25.90
C LEU A 215 9.82 7.84 26.79
N SER A 216 8.87 7.12 26.19
CA SER A 216 7.97 6.24 26.94
C SER A 216 8.77 5.20 27.73
N ASN A 217 8.36 4.91 28.98
CA ASN A 217 9.01 3.91 29.83
C ASN A 217 9.12 2.52 29.20
N TYR A 218 8.24 2.22 28.23
CA TYR A 218 8.24 0.96 27.49
C TYR A 218 9.08 1.00 26.21
N PHE A 219 9.75 2.12 25.91
CA PHE A 219 10.54 2.28 24.69
C PHE A 219 11.63 1.21 24.57
N TRP A 220 12.42 1.03 25.63
CA TRP A 220 13.52 0.07 25.63
C TRP A 220 13.08 -1.40 25.64
N LEU A 221 11.85 -1.68 26.09
CA LEU A 221 11.30 -3.04 26.11
C LEU A 221 10.73 -3.48 24.75
N LYS A 222 10.29 -2.54 23.93
CA LYS A 222 9.63 -2.84 22.64
C LYS A 222 10.56 -3.52 21.64
N LEU A 223 11.80 -3.05 21.53
CA LEU A 223 12.75 -3.60 20.56
C LEU A 223 13.13 -5.06 20.86
N PRO A 224 13.62 -5.41 22.08
CA PRO A 224 13.96 -6.79 22.39
C PRO A 224 12.75 -7.71 22.35
N LEU A 225 11.56 -7.23 22.72
CA LEU A 225 10.31 -7.99 22.62
C LEU A 225 9.97 -8.31 21.16
N CYS A 226 10.02 -7.33 20.26
CA CYS A 226 9.80 -7.56 18.84
C CYS A 226 10.82 -8.51 18.22
N LEU A 227 12.11 -8.34 18.56
CA LEU A 227 13.17 -9.20 18.06
C LEU A 227 13.03 -10.64 18.59
N SER A 228 12.64 -10.82 19.86
CA SER A 228 12.44 -12.16 20.43
C SER A 228 11.22 -12.87 19.81
N ILE A 229 10.11 -12.15 19.56
CA ILE A 229 8.94 -12.70 18.87
C ILE A 229 9.30 -13.06 17.43
N PHE A 230 9.98 -12.17 16.72
CA PHE A 230 10.41 -12.42 15.34
C PHE A 230 11.34 -13.63 15.24
N PHE A 231 12.33 -13.71 16.15
CA PHE A 231 13.24 -14.85 16.24
C PHE A 231 12.51 -16.15 16.60
N ALA A 232 11.57 -16.10 17.56
CA ALA A 232 10.74 -17.26 17.91
C ALA A 232 9.90 -17.77 16.74
N ILE A 233 9.33 -16.86 15.92
CA ILE A 233 8.58 -17.23 14.71
C ILE A 233 9.51 -17.90 13.69
N ILE A 234 10.70 -17.35 13.45
CA ILE A 234 11.69 -17.95 12.52
C ILE A 234 12.11 -19.33 12.99
N VAL A 235 12.45 -19.46 14.27
CA VAL A 235 12.85 -20.75 14.87
C VAL A 235 11.70 -21.75 14.78
N PHE A 236 10.49 -21.35 15.13
CA PHE A 236 9.30 -22.19 15.01
C PHE A 236 9.11 -22.67 13.57
N LEU A 237 9.16 -21.76 12.59
CA LEU A 237 9.01 -22.11 11.16
C LEU A 237 10.17 -22.99 10.66
N ALA A 238 11.40 -22.77 11.12
CA ALA A 238 12.55 -23.53 10.68
C ALA A 238 12.61 -24.97 11.25
N PHE A 239 12.17 -25.15 12.50
CA PHE A 239 12.28 -26.42 13.22
C PHE A 239 10.94 -27.16 13.36
N SER A 240 9.82 -26.55 13.00
CA SER A 240 8.51 -27.23 12.99
C SER A 240 8.32 -28.08 11.72
N THR A 241 7.37 -29.00 11.80
CA THR A 241 6.88 -29.80 10.64
C THR A 241 6.36 -28.91 9.50
N TYR A 242 6.14 -27.61 9.78
CA TYR A 242 5.61 -26.62 8.84
C TYR A 242 6.69 -25.85 8.06
N GLY A 243 7.98 -26.07 8.34
CA GLY A 243 9.09 -25.49 7.56
C GLY A 243 9.01 -25.78 6.05
N PRO A 244 8.74 -27.04 5.63
CA PRO A 244 8.54 -27.39 4.23
C PRO A 244 7.40 -26.63 3.55
N LEU A 245 6.31 -26.30 4.29
CA LEU A 245 5.18 -25.54 3.77
C LEU A 245 5.55 -24.11 3.34
N MET A 246 6.48 -23.48 4.04
CA MET A 246 6.98 -22.15 3.63
C MET A 246 7.74 -22.22 2.31
N ILE A 247 8.47 -23.31 2.08
CA ILE A 247 9.19 -23.55 0.83
C ILE A 247 8.17 -23.83 -0.29
N GLU A 248 7.14 -24.62 -0.01
CA GLU A 248 6.08 -24.93 -0.96
C GLU A 248 5.25 -23.67 -1.30
N LEU A 249 4.89 -22.87 -0.31
CA LEU A 249 4.25 -21.57 -0.51
C LEU A 249 5.10 -20.65 -1.38
N SER A 250 6.41 -20.57 -1.11
CA SER A 250 7.32 -19.75 -1.91
C SER A 250 7.42 -20.22 -3.36
N LYS A 251 7.50 -21.55 -3.58
CA LYS A 251 7.48 -22.14 -4.93
C LYS A 251 6.18 -21.83 -5.66
N LYS A 252 5.04 -21.97 -4.97
CA LYS A 252 3.74 -21.68 -5.54
C LYS A 252 3.57 -20.21 -5.90
N ILE A 253 4.05 -19.29 -5.06
CA ILE A 253 4.07 -17.86 -5.36
C ILE A 253 4.92 -17.59 -6.61
N VAL A 254 6.11 -18.21 -6.71
CA VAL A 254 6.98 -18.07 -7.89
C VAL A 254 6.29 -18.61 -9.15
N GLU A 255 5.61 -19.77 -9.06
CA GLU A 255 4.86 -20.36 -10.18
C GLU A 255 3.69 -19.46 -10.65
N VAL A 256 2.99 -18.80 -9.72
CA VAL A 256 1.89 -17.89 -10.04
C VAL A 256 2.38 -16.57 -10.64
N ILE A 257 3.59 -16.14 -10.29
CA ILE A 257 4.20 -14.90 -10.81
C ILE A 257 4.93 -15.13 -12.14
N GLY A 258 5.52 -16.32 -12.32
CA GLY A 258 6.30 -16.68 -13.53
C GLY A 258 5.43 -17.02 -14.70
#